data_416592a1ada536a8cc744239c976a775
#
_entry.id   416592a1ada536a8cc744239c976a775
#
_cell.length_a   1.000
_cell.length_b   1.000
_cell.length_c   1.000
_cell.angle_alpha   90.00
_cell.angle_beta   90.00
_cell.angle_gamma   90.00
#
_symmetry.space_group_name_H-M   'P 1'
#
loop_
_entity.id
_entity.type
_entity.pdbx_description
1 polymer ?
#
loop_
_entity_poly.entity_id
_entity_poly.type
_entity_poly.pdbx_seq_one_letter_code
_entity_poly.pdbx_strand_id
1 'polypeptide(L)'
;MKKLTLILLSLLLSVSCLASCTGTSDEQDDETVESMQESTEAPTETEEESTAPEDAAAMELVDFIVSVPADRQAVVLQLTDPQIIDSSQMRTPDRLSPTLAEYWGPDKKDERCYNYLREIITETKPDLILVTGDIVYGQFDDNGSALVEFVAFMESFGIPWAPVFGNHENESKMGVDWQCEQFVNAEHCLFVQRELHGNGNYTVGIEQGGKLTRVFFMLDSNGCGEPSKATQQNKQMRVDPGITTKQSNWYKGVINEIKALSPDTKYSFAFHIQMDIFGDAFALYGTDGSVPVFIDYAENKREGDFGYIGYEHGGAWDTGRKVWKSLKELGVDSVFIGHEHANSASIVYEGIRLQYGMKCTTYDALNYIDASGKIENVYYSTDTPWVGGSVIPLDADGNIVDPYIYYCKNAGAKIDWDSIFASKTEPVTTRMQFDGVYSFIGSNYAPVYEPGTTSTWNHIANVEDSNVEFLELWGWVAFYGDAVGEFGYQIDGGEIVWSADFYKSPEQGVIDAAGSRPAARHSIMVPVKELAGEHTVKGFVRDASGNVEMLIEFTLIKAQ
;
A
#
# COMPACT_ATOMS: atom_id res chain seq x y z
N MET A 1 29.84 21.36 19.85
CA MET A 1 31.24 21.75 19.69
C MET A 1 32.24 20.60 19.55
N LYS A 2 31.83 19.33 19.62
CA LYS A 2 32.73 18.16 19.42
C LYS A 2 32.67 17.53 18.01
N LYS A 3 31.71 17.90 17.18
CA LYS A 3 31.59 17.36 15.77
C LYS A 3 32.29 18.23 14.71
N LEU A 4 32.77 19.45 15.06
CA LEU A 4 33.48 20.32 14.13
C LEU A 4 34.99 20.02 14.04
N THR A 5 35.53 19.25 14.96
CA THR A 5 36.98 18.97 15.06
C THR A 5 37.40 17.73 14.29
N LEU A 6 36.48 16.87 13.90
CA LEU A 6 36.79 15.66 13.12
C LEU A 6 36.80 15.89 11.60
N ILE A 7 36.14 16.91 11.09
CA ILE A 7 36.11 17.21 9.64
C ILE A 7 37.38 17.94 9.17
N LEU A 8 38.13 18.56 10.06
CA LEU A 8 39.38 19.24 9.72
C LEU A 8 40.63 18.33 9.72
N LEU A 9 40.52 17.09 10.22
CA LEU A 9 41.64 16.14 10.26
C LEU A 9 41.68 15.17 9.06
N SER A 10 40.60 15.06 8.29
CA SER A 10 40.54 14.23 7.08
C SER A 10 40.99 14.94 5.79
N LEU A 11 41.16 16.27 5.83
CA LEU A 11 41.63 17.07 4.67
C LEU A 11 43.15 17.31 4.63
N LEU A 12 43.93 16.83 5.58
CA LEU A 12 45.38 17.06 5.69
C LEU A 12 46.24 15.84 5.39
N LEU A 13 45.64 14.72 4.91
CA LEU A 13 46.39 13.49 4.62
C LEU A 13 46.41 13.08 3.16
N SER A 14 45.92 13.90 2.21
CA SER A 14 45.88 13.60 0.78
C SER A 14 46.79 14.42 -0.12
N VAL A 15 47.83 15.06 0.43
CA VAL A 15 48.84 15.77 -0.40
C VAL A 15 50.23 15.38 0.08
N SER A 16 50.72 14.20 -0.35
CA SER A 16 52.13 13.87 -0.39
C SER A 16 52.32 12.51 -1.06
N CYS A 17 52.53 12.50 -2.36
CA CYS A 17 53.36 11.56 -3.11
C CYS A 17 53.19 11.78 -4.61
N LEU A 18 53.85 12.81 -5.07
CA LEU A 18 54.25 12.99 -6.47
C LEU A 18 55.63 13.61 -6.44
N ALA A 19 56.66 12.84 -6.64
CA ALA A 19 57.86 13.27 -7.32
C ALA A 19 58.89 12.13 -7.51
N SER A 20 59.25 11.95 -8.78
CA SER A 20 60.61 11.63 -9.27
C SER A 20 61.09 10.17 -9.16
N CYS A 21 61.47 9.50 -10.23
CA CYS A 21 62.65 9.81 -11.02
C CYS A 21 62.67 9.02 -12.34
N THR A 22 63.20 9.67 -13.32
CA THR A 22 63.70 9.29 -14.64
C THR A 22 65.01 8.48 -14.59
N GLY A 23 65.27 7.67 -15.65
CA GLY A 23 66.66 7.29 -16.00
C GLY A 23 66.73 5.90 -16.60
N THR A 24 66.66 5.76 -17.88
CA THR A 24 67.65 5.43 -18.95
C THR A 24 68.31 4.04 -18.96
N SER A 25 68.04 3.31 -20.06
CA SER A 25 68.91 2.67 -21.07
C SER A 25 69.84 1.50 -20.68
N ASP A 26 69.78 0.47 -21.38
CA ASP A 26 70.49 -0.11 -22.49
C ASP A 26 70.77 -1.63 -22.40
N GLU A 27 70.55 -2.25 -23.55
CA GLU A 27 71.27 -3.31 -24.27
C GLU A 27 71.33 -4.77 -23.79
N GLN A 28 70.73 -5.61 -24.63
CA GLN A 28 71.22 -6.80 -25.34
C GLN A 28 71.95 -7.92 -24.55
N ASP A 29 71.48 -9.15 -24.65
CA ASP A 29 71.84 -10.15 -25.63
C ASP A 29 71.13 -11.50 -25.46
N ASP A 30 70.87 -12.07 -26.55
CA ASP A 30 70.53 -13.38 -27.07
C ASP A 30 71.01 -14.60 -26.27
N GLU A 31 70.15 -15.61 -26.06
CA GLU A 31 70.44 -17.01 -26.41
C GLU A 31 69.20 -17.92 -26.20
N THR A 32 68.87 -18.61 -27.26
CA THR A 32 67.93 -19.73 -27.42
C THR A 32 68.30 -20.96 -26.59
N VAL A 33 67.30 -21.63 -25.95
CA VAL A 33 67.25 -23.12 -25.90
C VAL A 33 65.78 -23.58 -25.73
N GLU A 34 65.47 -24.67 -26.42
CA GLU A 34 64.18 -25.37 -26.63
C GLU A 34 63.49 -25.96 -25.41
N SER A 35 62.16 -26.02 -25.53
CA SER A 35 61.20 -27.07 -25.22
C SER A 35 61.18 -27.72 -23.82
N MET A 36 60.00 -27.55 -23.21
CA MET A 36 59.15 -28.68 -22.78
C MET A 36 57.75 -28.19 -22.46
N GLN A 37 56.77 -28.74 -23.19
CA GLN A 37 55.35 -28.55 -22.89
C GLN A 37 55.03 -29.24 -21.56
N GLU A 38 54.55 -28.47 -20.61
CA GLU A 38 53.76 -28.96 -19.47
C GLU A 38 52.48 -28.17 -19.43
N SER A 39 51.38 -28.84 -19.74
CA SER A 39 50.05 -28.30 -19.69
C SER A 39 49.62 -28.09 -18.25
N THR A 40 49.68 -26.87 -17.78
CA THR A 40 48.93 -26.45 -16.58
C THR A 40 47.69 -25.71 -17.05
N GLU A 41 46.52 -26.34 -16.86
CA GLU A 41 45.25 -25.66 -16.92
C GLU A 41 45.31 -24.45 -15.96
N ALA A 42 45.15 -23.27 -16.51
CA ALA A 42 44.92 -22.07 -15.74
C ALA A 42 43.55 -22.19 -15.04
N PRO A 43 43.40 -21.75 -13.79
CA PRO A 43 42.09 -21.64 -13.20
C PRO A 43 41.28 -20.65 -14.02
N THR A 44 40.10 -21.07 -14.44
CA THR A 44 39.08 -20.23 -15.04
C THR A 44 38.76 -19.10 -14.06
N GLU A 45 39.25 -17.91 -14.35
CA GLU A 45 38.71 -16.69 -13.70
C GLU A 45 37.22 -16.70 -14.01
N THR A 46 36.41 -16.86 -12.98
CA THR A 46 35.00 -16.50 -13.04
C THR A 46 34.98 -15.02 -13.40
N GLU A 47 34.54 -14.70 -14.61
CA GLU A 47 34.19 -13.34 -14.99
C GLU A 47 33.18 -12.85 -13.96
N GLU A 48 33.58 -11.93 -13.08
CA GLU A 48 32.64 -11.07 -12.37
C GLU A 48 31.85 -10.36 -13.48
N GLU A 49 30.56 -10.67 -13.58
CA GLU A 49 29.62 -10.03 -14.49
C GLU A 49 29.64 -8.53 -14.15
N SER A 50 30.35 -7.74 -14.95
CA SER A 50 30.44 -6.29 -14.79
C SER A 50 29.03 -5.71 -14.95
N THR A 51 28.52 -5.09 -13.90
CA THR A 51 27.27 -4.29 -13.95
C THR A 51 27.29 -3.36 -15.17
N ALA A 52 26.19 -3.33 -15.93
CA ALA A 52 26.07 -2.34 -16.99
C ALA A 52 26.21 -0.94 -16.36
N PRO A 53 26.96 -0.01 -16.99
CA PRO A 53 27.19 1.32 -16.39
C PRO A 53 25.90 2.08 -16.06
N GLU A 54 24.83 1.79 -16.77
CA GLU A 54 23.50 2.42 -16.59
C GLU A 54 22.77 1.90 -15.35
N ASP A 55 22.83 0.62 -15.05
CA ASP A 55 22.26 0.07 -13.82
C ASP A 55 23.00 0.56 -12.56
N ALA A 56 24.33 0.69 -12.63
CA ALA A 56 25.11 1.28 -11.54
C ALA A 56 24.69 2.73 -11.27
N ALA A 57 24.46 3.53 -12.31
CA ALA A 57 23.96 4.90 -12.17
C ALA A 57 22.51 4.95 -11.64
N ALA A 58 21.67 3.97 -12.02
CA ALA A 58 20.30 3.87 -11.47
C ALA A 58 20.31 3.53 -9.96
N MET A 59 21.24 2.68 -9.53
CA MET A 59 21.39 2.34 -8.10
C MET A 59 21.81 3.54 -7.24
N GLU A 60 22.56 4.51 -7.80
CA GLU A 60 22.93 5.75 -7.09
C GLU A 60 21.72 6.65 -6.77
N LEU A 61 20.58 6.46 -7.46
CA LEU A 61 19.34 7.19 -7.22
C LEU A 61 18.50 6.58 -6.10
N VAL A 62 18.88 5.41 -5.59
CA VAL A 62 18.17 4.66 -4.55
C VAL A 62 18.90 4.82 -3.22
N ASP A 63 18.16 5.03 -2.13
CA ASP A 63 18.77 5.30 -0.82
C ASP A 63 19.52 4.10 -0.25
N PHE A 64 18.99 2.90 -0.48
CA PHE A 64 19.56 1.64 0.00
C PHE A 64 19.48 0.57 -1.07
N ILE A 65 20.50 -0.25 -1.19
CA ILE A 65 20.53 -1.41 -2.09
C ILE A 65 20.71 -2.68 -1.27
N VAL A 66 19.84 -3.65 -1.50
CA VAL A 66 19.94 -5.02 -0.99
C VAL A 66 20.37 -5.91 -2.15
N SER A 67 21.59 -6.43 -2.09
CA SER A 67 22.12 -7.32 -3.12
C SER A 67 21.75 -8.77 -2.82
N VAL A 68 21.17 -9.45 -3.79
CA VAL A 68 20.76 -10.85 -3.68
C VAL A 68 21.45 -11.66 -4.78
N PRO A 69 21.96 -12.87 -4.50
CA PRO A 69 22.56 -13.73 -5.50
C PRO A 69 21.65 -13.99 -6.70
N ALA A 70 22.19 -13.90 -7.92
CA ALA A 70 21.42 -14.06 -9.15
C ALA A 70 20.89 -15.48 -9.41
N ASP A 71 21.45 -16.48 -8.72
CA ASP A 71 21.13 -17.91 -8.88
C ASP A 71 19.91 -18.38 -8.08
N ARG A 72 19.26 -17.47 -7.34
CA ARG A 72 18.03 -17.74 -6.58
C ARG A 72 17.05 -16.59 -6.60
N GLN A 73 15.82 -16.85 -6.23
CA GLN A 73 14.83 -15.79 -5.99
C GLN A 73 15.24 -14.92 -4.80
N ALA A 74 14.98 -13.62 -4.88
CA ALA A 74 14.98 -12.75 -3.72
C ALA A 74 13.67 -12.96 -2.94
N VAL A 75 13.74 -12.92 -1.62
CA VAL A 75 12.58 -13.10 -0.75
C VAL A 75 12.36 -11.82 0.07
N VAL A 76 11.25 -11.15 -0.17
CA VAL A 76 10.83 -10.00 0.65
C VAL A 76 9.72 -10.46 1.59
N LEU A 77 9.84 -10.11 2.86
CA LEU A 77 8.81 -10.37 3.88
C LEU A 77 8.13 -9.07 4.26
N GLN A 78 6.81 -9.02 4.19
CA GLN A 78 6.04 -7.95 4.78
C GLN A 78 5.55 -8.38 6.16
N LEU A 79 5.94 -7.63 7.19
CA LEU A 79 5.36 -7.62 8.53
C LEU A 79 4.51 -6.37 8.67
N THR A 80 3.40 -6.45 9.39
CA THR A 80 2.57 -5.28 9.62
C THR A 80 1.92 -5.32 10.99
N ASP A 81 1.66 -4.15 11.52
CA ASP A 81 0.91 -3.97 12.75
C ASP A 81 1.45 -4.83 13.92
N PRO A 82 2.77 -4.83 14.19
CA PRO A 82 3.29 -5.51 15.37
C PRO A 82 2.64 -4.99 16.65
N GLN A 83 2.40 -3.69 16.73
CA GLN A 83 1.74 -3.00 17.84
C GLN A 83 2.28 -3.43 19.20
N ILE A 84 3.61 -3.53 19.30
CA ILE A 84 4.29 -3.89 20.55
C ILE A 84 3.96 -2.83 21.60
N ILE A 85 3.78 -3.28 22.84
CA ILE A 85 3.47 -2.42 23.99
C ILE A 85 4.51 -2.59 25.08
N ASP A 86 4.71 -1.57 25.90
CA ASP A 86 5.35 -1.76 27.20
C ASP A 86 4.30 -2.32 28.18
N SER A 87 4.31 -3.63 28.35
CA SER A 87 3.35 -4.33 29.24
C SER A 87 3.50 -3.95 30.72
N SER A 88 4.61 -3.31 31.09
CA SER A 88 4.80 -2.76 32.44
C SER A 88 4.14 -1.41 32.63
N GLN A 89 3.78 -0.75 31.53
CA GLN A 89 3.15 0.56 31.54
C GLN A 89 1.65 0.47 31.80
N MET A 90 1.26 0.70 33.04
CA MET A 90 -0.14 0.81 33.46
C MET A 90 -0.69 2.21 33.16
N ARG A 91 -0.68 2.60 31.90
CA ARG A 91 -1.43 3.79 31.47
C ARG A 91 -2.91 3.39 31.39
N THR A 92 -3.78 4.19 32.00
CA THR A 92 -5.21 4.10 31.74
C THR A 92 -5.49 5.08 30.61
N PRO A 93 -5.35 4.69 29.35
CA PRO A 93 -5.72 5.57 28.26
C PRO A 93 -7.24 5.64 28.23
N ASP A 94 -7.73 6.73 27.73
CA ASP A 94 -9.18 6.97 27.58
C ASP A 94 -9.86 5.92 26.69
N ARG A 95 -9.06 5.17 25.92
CA ARG A 95 -9.49 4.07 25.04
C ARG A 95 -9.62 2.71 25.70
N LEU A 96 -8.95 2.45 26.83
CA LEU A 96 -9.02 1.13 27.46
C LEU A 96 -10.24 1.00 28.34
N SER A 97 -11.14 0.11 27.97
CA SER A 97 -12.09 -0.45 28.93
C SER A 97 -11.35 -1.25 30.00
N PRO A 98 -11.96 -1.47 31.20
CA PRO A 98 -11.37 -2.34 32.22
C PRO A 98 -11.02 -3.74 31.69
N THR A 99 -11.82 -4.27 30.78
CA THR A 99 -11.58 -5.57 30.13
C THR A 99 -10.33 -5.54 29.25
N LEU A 100 -10.08 -4.45 28.52
CA LEU A 100 -8.89 -4.27 27.70
C LEU A 100 -7.63 -4.11 28.56
N ALA A 101 -7.73 -3.37 29.65
CA ALA A 101 -6.63 -3.21 30.60
C ALA A 101 -6.23 -4.56 31.22
N GLU A 102 -7.20 -5.44 31.52
CA GLU A 102 -6.94 -6.80 32.00
C GLU A 102 -6.30 -7.66 30.89
N TYR A 103 -6.81 -7.57 29.69
CA TYR A 103 -6.30 -8.33 28.53
C TYR A 103 -4.87 -7.95 28.15
N TRP A 104 -4.53 -6.66 28.17
CA TRP A 104 -3.19 -6.14 27.85
C TRP A 104 -2.27 -6.08 29.08
N GLY A 105 -2.72 -6.62 30.20
CA GLY A 105 -1.92 -6.71 31.42
C GLY A 105 -0.73 -7.67 31.32
N PRO A 106 0.13 -7.72 32.35
CA PRO A 106 1.53 -8.11 32.29
C PRO A 106 1.84 -9.61 32.09
N ASP A 107 0.94 -10.38 31.55
CA ASP A 107 1.11 -11.83 31.42
C ASP A 107 1.86 -12.28 30.13
N LYS A 108 3.14 -11.94 29.98
CA LYS A 108 4.03 -12.54 28.95
C LYS A 108 3.57 -12.37 27.49
N LYS A 109 2.75 -11.36 27.18
CA LYS A 109 2.26 -11.12 25.82
C LYS A 109 3.37 -10.70 24.89
N ASP A 110 4.31 -9.87 25.36
CA ASP A 110 5.46 -9.43 24.59
C ASP A 110 6.30 -10.61 24.17
N GLU A 111 6.64 -11.54 25.08
CA GLU A 111 7.38 -12.76 24.74
C GLU A 111 6.65 -13.59 23.68
N ARG A 112 5.32 -13.71 23.77
CA ARG A 112 4.49 -14.42 22.81
C ARG A 112 4.52 -13.74 21.43
N CYS A 113 4.41 -12.41 21.36
CA CYS A 113 4.49 -11.66 20.12
C CYS A 113 5.86 -11.80 19.46
N TYR A 114 6.93 -11.68 20.20
CA TYR A 114 8.29 -11.90 19.68
C TYR A 114 8.53 -13.36 19.24
N ASN A 115 7.87 -14.33 19.85
CA ASN A 115 7.95 -15.71 19.39
C ASN A 115 7.28 -15.91 18.02
N TYR A 116 6.15 -15.25 17.75
CA TYR A 116 5.53 -15.26 16.42
C TYR A 116 6.44 -14.58 15.38
N LEU A 117 6.93 -13.39 15.68
CA LEU A 117 7.84 -12.67 14.79
C LEU A 117 9.09 -13.49 14.47
N ARG A 118 9.68 -14.14 15.49
CA ARG A 118 10.83 -15.03 15.33
C ARG A 118 10.50 -16.22 14.42
N GLU A 119 9.35 -16.86 14.63
CA GLU A 119 8.91 -17.97 13.78
C GLU A 119 8.75 -17.51 12.33
N ILE A 120 8.06 -16.41 12.08
CA ILE A 120 7.84 -15.87 10.73
C ILE A 120 9.19 -15.61 10.04
N ILE A 121 10.08 -14.85 10.67
CA ILE A 121 11.38 -14.47 10.07
C ILE A 121 12.26 -15.70 9.83
N THR A 122 12.32 -16.62 10.80
CA THR A 122 13.19 -17.80 10.72
C THR A 122 12.74 -18.80 9.65
N GLU A 123 11.43 -19.00 9.50
CA GLU A 123 10.88 -19.96 8.55
C GLU A 123 10.87 -19.40 7.11
N THR A 124 10.66 -18.09 6.94
CA THR A 124 10.58 -17.46 5.62
C THR A 124 11.94 -17.05 5.06
N LYS A 125 12.95 -16.84 5.92
CA LYS A 125 14.34 -16.50 5.55
C LYS A 125 14.43 -15.38 4.52
N PRO A 126 13.90 -14.20 4.82
CA PRO A 126 13.87 -13.11 3.86
C PRO A 126 15.25 -12.47 3.66
N ASP A 127 15.44 -11.86 2.49
CA ASP A 127 16.57 -10.98 2.18
C ASP A 127 16.29 -9.53 2.59
N LEU A 128 15.01 -9.14 2.64
CA LEU A 128 14.53 -7.83 3.05
C LEU A 128 13.23 -8.00 3.84
N ILE A 129 13.09 -7.26 4.92
CA ILE A 129 11.83 -7.18 5.69
C ILE A 129 11.24 -5.78 5.53
N LEU A 130 10.02 -5.67 5.03
CA LEU A 130 9.23 -4.44 5.06
C LEU A 130 8.35 -4.47 6.32
N VAL A 131 8.35 -3.39 7.10
CA VAL A 131 7.44 -3.24 8.24
C VAL A 131 6.46 -2.11 7.93
N THR A 132 5.22 -2.46 7.58
CA THR A 132 4.25 -1.51 7.05
C THR A 132 3.44 -0.78 8.12
N GLY A 133 4.13 -0.28 9.15
CA GLY A 133 3.62 0.64 10.16
C GLY A 133 2.98 -0.01 11.38
N ASP A 134 2.57 0.83 12.32
CA ASP A 134 2.05 0.47 13.63
C ASP A 134 2.94 -0.53 14.36
N ILE A 135 4.24 -0.20 14.44
CA ILE A 135 5.26 -1.01 15.12
C ILE A 135 4.96 -1.08 16.60
N VAL A 136 4.65 0.08 17.18
CA VAL A 136 4.24 0.20 18.58
C VAL A 136 2.81 0.71 18.67
N TYR A 137 2.12 0.33 19.73
CA TYR A 137 0.90 1.01 20.12
C TYR A 137 1.30 2.19 21.01
N GLY A 138 1.50 3.35 20.39
CA GLY A 138 2.20 4.48 21.01
C GLY A 138 1.64 4.97 22.33
N GLN A 139 0.34 4.79 22.59
CA GLN A 139 -0.28 5.09 23.90
C GLN A 139 0.25 4.20 25.04
N PHE A 140 0.90 3.08 24.71
CA PHE A 140 1.48 2.11 25.65
C PHE A 140 2.99 2.03 25.56
N ASP A 141 3.63 3.04 24.97
CA ASP A 141 5.09 3.18 24.92
C ASP A 141 5.52 4.62 25.27
N ASP A 142 5.13 5.06 26.46
CA ASP A 142 5.37 6.43 26.95
C ASP A 142 6.87 6.75 27.14
N ASN A 143 7.70 5.74 27.39
CA ASN A 143 9.13 5.87 27.62
C ASN A 143 10.00 5.33 26.47
N GLY A 144 9.37 4.81 25.40
CA GLY A 144 10.04 4.30 24.21
C GLY A 144 10.65 2.91 24.39
N SER A 145 10.40 2.21 25.50
CA SER A 145 11.03 0.91 25.77
C SER A 145 10.59 -0.15 24.78
N ALA A 146 9.32 -0.15 24.38
CA ALA A 146 8.79 -1.12 23.41
C ALA A 146 9.45 -0.93 22.03
N LEU A 147 9.60 0.30 21.56
CA LEU A 147 10.30 0.55 20.30
C LEU A 147 11.77 0.14 20.35
N VAL A 148 12.50 0.48 21.44
CA VAL A 148 13.91 0.10 21.60
C VAL A 148 14.06 -1.43 21.60
N GLU A 149 13.16 -2.14 22.27
CA GLU A 149 13.18 -3.59 22.30
C GLU A 149 12.87 -4.20 20.93
N PHE A 150 11.89 -3.65 20.20
CA PHE A 150 11.59 -4.09 18.84
C PHE A 150 12.79 -3.85 17.89
N VAL A 151 13.41 -2.69 17.93
CA VAL A 151 14.60 -2.40 17.13
C VAL A 151 15.71 -3.40 17.44
N ALA A 152 16.03 -3.64 18.71
CA ALA A 152 17.05 -4.60 19.12
C ALA A 152 16.70 -6.04 18.67
N PHE A 153 15.42 -6.39 18.70
CA PHE A 153 14.94 -7.69 18.22
C PHE A 153 15.16 -7.83 16.70
N MET A 154 14.78 -6.85 15.90
CA MET A 154 14.98 -6.90 14.45
C MET A 154 16.48 -6.93 14.08
N GLU A 155 17.29 -6.12 14.73
CA GLU A 155 18.75 -6.10 14.55
C GLU A 155 19.41 -7.45 14.85
N SER A 156 18.83 -8.25 15.76
CA SER A 156 19.38 -9.56 16.15
C SER A 156 19.40 -10.60 15.01
N PHE A 157 18.66 -10.37 13.93
CA PHE A 157 18.64 -11.27 12.76
C PHE A 157 19.74 -10.93 11.74
N GLY A 158 20.29 -9.72 11.78
CA GLY A 158 21.26 -9.26 10.77
C GLY A 158 20.68 -9.17 9.36
N ILE A 159 19.35 -9.06 9.23
CA ILE A 159 18.62 -8.97 7.97
C ILE A 159 18.24 -7.49 7.75
N PRO A 160 18.47 -6.91 6.56
CA PRO A 160 17.98 -5.59 6.25
C PRO A 160 16.46 -5.46 6.45
N TRP A 161 16.03 -4.41 7.13
CA TRP A 161 14.61 -4.16 7.37
C TRP A 161 14.27 -2.67 7.19
N ALA A 162 13.08 -2.42 6.66
CA ALA A 162 12.64 -1.10 6.20
C ALA A 162 11.26 -0.76 6.79
N PRO A 163 11.17 0.11 7.81
CA PRO A 163 9.92 0.51 8.43
C PRO A 163 9.26 1.70 7.72
N VAL A 164 7.93 1.75 7.73
CA VAL A 164 7.15 2.98 7.53
C VAL A 164 6.40 3.31 8.81
N PHE A 165 6.01 4.57 8.96
CA PHE A 165 5.18 5.02 10.08
C PHE A 165 3.71 4.67 9.83
N GLY A 166 3.02 4.18 10.89
CA GLY A 166 1.59 4.06 10.95
C GLY A 166 0.94 5.21 11.75
N ASN A 167 -0.30 5.02 12.17
CA ASN A 167 -0.99 6.05 12.94
C ASN A 167 -0.70 5.98 14.46
N HIS A 168 -0.28 4.82 14.97
CA HIS A 168 -0.03 4.64 16.40
C HIS A 168 1.35 5.14 16.86
N GLU A 169 2.37 5.21 16.00
CA GLU A 169 3.66 5.81 16.35
C GLU A 169 3.51 7.26 16.83
N ASN A 170 2.54 7.98 16.26
CA ASN A 170 2.28 9.39 16.60
C ASN A 170 1.75 9.60 18.02
N GLU A 171 1.27 8.56 18.69
CA GLU A 171 0.68 8.61 20.03
C GLU A 171 1.72 8.53 21.15
N SER A 172 2.94 8.05 20.87
CA SER A 172 4.01 7.93 21.85
C SER A 172 4.45 9.29 22.42
N LYS A 173 4.66 9.35 23.73
CA LYS A 173 5.18 10.58 24.38
C LYS A 173 6.61 10.91 23.98
N MET A 174 7.37 9.95 23.48
CA MET A 174 8.71 10.20 22.95
C MET A 174 8.67 11.02 21.67
N GLY A 175 7.58 10.93 20.91
CA GLY A 175 7.39 11.60 19.62
C GLY A 175 8.13 10.94 18.47
N VAL A 176 7.72 11.32 17.27
CA VAL A 176 8.22 10.68 16.03
C VAL A 176 9.66 11.02 15.70
N ASP A 177 10.15 12.21 16.06
CA ASP A 177 11.54 12.58 15.81
C ASP A 177 12.51 11.66 16.55
N TRP A 178 12.19 11.35 17.81
CA TRP A 178 12.97 10.40 18.60
C TRP A 178 12.93 8.98 18.00
N GLN A 179 11.77 8.55 17.51
CA GLN A 179 11.61 7.24 16.86
C GLN A 179 12.44 7.17 15.57
N CYS A 180 12.43 8.24 14.74
CA CYS A 180 13.30 8.33 13.57
C CYS A 180 14.79 8.21 13.95
N GLU A 181 15.21 8.79 15.08
CA GLU A 181 16.58 8.65 15.58
C GLU A 181 16.93 7.20 15.94
N GLN A 182 15.97 6.43 16.49
CA GLN A 182 16.19 5.00 16.76
C GLN A 182 16.42 4.22 15.45
N PHE A 183 15.59 4.45 14.44
CA PHE A 183 15.74 3.79 13.14
C PHE A 183 17.03 4.15 12.41
N VAL A 184 17.39 5.45 12.37
CA VAL A 184 18.63 5.93 11.72
C VAL A 184 19.89 5.38 12.38
N ASN A 185 19.84 5.11 13.70
CA ASN A 185 20.99 4.61 14.46
C ASN A 185 21.12 3.08 14.47
N ALA A 186 20.13 2.34 14.00
CA ALA A 186 20.17 0.89 13.87
C ALA A 186 21.02 0.47 12.66
N GLU A 187 21.75 -0.62 12.77
CA GLU A 187 22.75 -1.05 11.77
C GLU A 187 22.10 -1.64 10.51
N HIS A 188 21.05 -2.45 10.68
CA HIS A 188 20.35 -3.14 9.59
C HIS A 188 19.03 -2.45 9.20
N CYS A 189 18.65 -1.40 9.90
CA CYS A 189 17.46 -0.62 9.58
C CYS A 189 17.72 0.32 8.41
N LEU A 190 17.01 0.11 7.34
CA LEU A 190 17.07 0.94 6.14
C LEU A 190 16.08 2.09 6.27
N PHE A 191 16.51 3.22 6.82
CA PHE A 191 15.63 4.36 7.08
C PHE A 191 16.33 5.70 6.84
N VAL A 192 15.65 6.59 6.13
CA VAL A 192 16.08 7.99 5.92
C VAL A 192 14.92 8.93 6.23
N GLN A 193 15.19 9.96 7.03
CA GLN A 193 14.26 11.06 7.26
C GLN A 193 14.48 12.15 6.22
N ARG A 194 13.48 12.39 5.35
CA ARG A 194 13.49 13.45 4.34
C ARG A 194 12.70 14.68 4.80
N GLU A 195 13.03 15.84 4.22
CA GLU A 195 12.24 17.06 4.39
C GLU A 195 10.99 17.06 3.49
N LEU A 196 10.17 16.00 3.62
CA LEU A 196 8.85 15.85 2.99
C LEU A 196 7.76 15.82 4.07
N HIS A 197 6.50 15.87 3.67
CA HIS A 197 5.43 15.55 4.60
C HIS A 197 5.49 14.08 4.97
N GLY A 198 5.23 13.77 6.23
CA GLY A 198 5.40 12.43 6.80
C GLY A 198 6.83 12.16 7.27
N ASN A 199 7.02 11.02 7.91
CA ASN A 199 8.27 10.60 8.52
C ASN A 199 8.89 9.45 7.73
N GLY A 200 10.14 9.60 7.34
CA GLY A 200 10.83 8.71 6.41
C GLY A 200 10.69 9.19 4.97
N ASN A 201 9.98 8.45 4.12
CA ASN A 201 9.90 8.60 2.66
C ASN A 201 11.24 8.36 1.98
N TYR A 202 11.53 7.12 1.67
CA TYR A 202 12.81 6.67 1.11
C TYR A 202 12.62 5.48 0.16
N THR A 203 13.72 5.02 -0.41
CA THR A 203 13.72 3.94 -1.41
C THR A 203 14.66 2.81 -1.01
N VAL A 204 14.22 1.57 -1.28
CA VAL A 204 15.05 0.36 -1.12
C VAL A 204 15.03 -0.41 -2.44
N GLY A 205 16.19 -0.60 -3.03
CA GLY A 205 16.38 -1.36 -4.27
C GLY A 205 16.80 -2.79 -4.01
N ILE A 206 16.34 -3.71 -4.85
CA ILE A 206 16.87 -5.07 -4.96
C ILE A 206 17.79 -5.11 -6.18
N GLU A 207 19.02 -5.47 -5.93
CA GLU A 207 20.02 -5.74 -6.95
C GLU A 207 20.20 -7.25 -7.11
N GLN A 208 20.13 -7.76 -8.34
CA GLN A 208 20.43 -9.13 -8.66
C GLN A 208 21.28 -9.21 -9.96
N GLY A 209 22.42 -9.86 -9.89
CA GLY A 209 23.30 -10.05 -11.05
C GLY A 209 23.76 -8.73 -11.67
N GLY A 210 24.00 -7.71 -10.87
CA GLY A 210 24.44 -6.39 -11.31
C GLY A 210 23.34 -5.49 -11.85
N LYS A 211 22.05 -5.89 -11.76
CA LYS A 211 20.90 -5.13 -12.25
C LYS A 211 20.04 -4.63 -11.10
N LEU A 212 19.53 -3.43 -11.21
CA LEU A 212 18.49 -2.91 -10.33
C LEU A 212 17.13 -3.49 -10.77
N THR A 213 16.71 -4.60 -10.14
CA THR A 213 15.53 -5.35 -10.59
C THR A 213 14.23 -4.78 -10.05
N ARG A 214 14.23 -4.27 -8.80
CA ARG A 214 13.02 -3.68 -8.18
C ARG A 214 13.39 -2.57 -7.20
N VAL A 215 12.51 -1.56 -7.10
CA VAL A 215 12.61 -0.50 -6.10
C VAL A 215 11.32 -0.41 -5.29
N PHE A 216 11.44 -0.50 -3.98
CA PHE A 216 10.36 -0.23 -3.03
C PHE A 216 10.40 1.23 -2.59
N PHE A 217 9.28 1.92 -2.76
CA PHE A 217 9.06 3.26 -2.22
C PHE A 217 8.38 3.14 -0.86
N MET A 218 9.13 3.41 0.19
CA MET A 218 8.69 3.41 1.58
C MET A 218 8.14 4.78 1.92
N LEU A 219 6.83 4.89 2.12
CA LEU A 219 6.13 6.17 2.28
C LEU A 219 5.39 6.24 3.61
N ASP A 220 5.41 7.40 4.25
CA ASP A 220 4.46 7.70 5.30
C ASP A 220 3.12 8.11 4.68
N SER A 221 2.07 7.33 4.91
CA SER A 221 0.70 7.63 4.46
C SER A 221 0.04 8.72 5.30
N ASN A 222 0.77 9.31 6.24
CA ASN A 222 0.25 10.30 7.18
C ASN A 222 -0.98 9.76 7.95
N GLY A 223 -1.73 10.64 8.61
CA GLY A 223 -2.85 10.24 9.44
C GLY A 223 -2.37 9.81 10.82
N CYS A 224 -2.82 10.49 11.82
CA CYS A 224 -2.58 10.14 13.20
C CYS A 224 -3.87 10.45 13.96
N GLY A 225 -4.31 9.53 14.81
CA GLY A 225 -5.50 9.76 15.61
C GLY A 225 -5.31 10.94 16.56
N GLU A 226 -4.72 10.69 17.72
CA GLU A 226 -4.43 11.71 18.73
C GLU A 226 -2.91 11.81 18.96
N PRO A 227 -2.20 12.66 18.17
CA PRO A 227 -0.74 12.75 18.28
C PRO A 227 -0.31 13.27 19.65
N SER A 228 0.80 12.76 20.16
CA SER A 228 1.41 13.24 21.39
C SER A 228 1.85 14.71 21.26
N LYS A 229 2.09 15.38 22.39
CA LYS A 229 2.60 16.75 22.37
C LYS A 229 3.97 16.84 21.70
N ALA A 230 4.81 15.81 21.86
CA ALA A 230 6.10 15.75 21.21
C ALA A 230 5.95 15.60 19.69
N THR A 231 5.06 14.73 19.24
CA THR A 231 4.75 14.54 17.81
C THR A 231 4.16 15.81 17.17
N GLN A 232 3.28 16.54 17.88
CA GLN A 232 2.69 17.78 17.38
C GLN A 232 3.74 18.88 17.06
N GLN A 233 4.95 18.77 17.58
CA GLN A 233 6.05 19.68 17.27
C GLN A 233 6.75 19.34 15.94
N ASN A 234 6.55 18.14 15.42
CA ASN A 234 7.13 17.72 14.15
C ASN A 234 6.41 18.42 12.98
N LYS A 235 7.19 19.16 12.18
CA LYS A 235 6.67 19.94 11.04
C LYS A 235 6.29 19.07 9.83
N GLN A 236 6.78 17.85 9.77
CA GLN A 236 6.49 16.91 8.69
C GLN A 236 5.21 16.11 8.96
N MET A 237 4.79 15.99 10.22
CA MET A 237 3.59 15.29 10.61
C MET A 237 2.32 15.91 10.01
N ARG A 238 1.40 15.07 9.58
CA ARG A 238 0.05 15.45 9.16
C ARG A 238 -1.00 14.58 9.85
N VAL A 239 -2.06 15.23 10.32
CA VAL A 239 -3.21 14.56 10.95
C VAL A 239 -4.05 13.81 9.91
N ASP A 240 -4.29 14.46 8.76
CA ASP A 240 -5.09 13.85 7.69
C ASP A 240 -4.28 12.78 6.96
N PRO A 241 -4.85 11.58 6.75
CA PRO A 241 -4.19 10.53 5.99
C PRO A 241 -4.06 10.89 4.51
N GLY A 242 -3.10 10.30 3.84
CA GLY A 242 -2.92 10.37 2.41
C GLY A 242 -1.54 10.84 1.97
N ILE A 243 -1.16 10.46 0.76
CA ILE A 243 0.09 10.86 0.12
C ILE A 243 -0.06 12.27 -0.45
N THR A 244 0.82 13.14 -0.02
CA THR A 244 0.78 14.57 -0.40
C THR A 244 1.34 14.82 -1.80
N THR A 245 1.05 16.00 -2.34
CA THR A 245 1.63 16.43 -3.62
C THR A 245 3.16 16.50 -3.59
N LYS A 246 3.77 16.85 -2.44
CA LYS A 246 5.24 16.86 -2.31
C LYS A 246 5.82 15.45 -2.41
N GLN A 247 5.24 14.48 -1.69
CA GLN A 247 5.61 13.07 -1.80
C GLN A 247 5.40 12.56 -3.23
N SER A 248 4.27 12.92 -3.85
CA SER A 248 3.97 12.52 -5.23
C SER A 248 4.96 13.07 -6.25
N ASN A 249 5.37 14.32 -6.11
CA ASN A 249 6.37 14.90 -6.99
C ASN A 249 7.74 14.24 -6.81
N TRP A 250 8.10 13.91 -5.58
CA TRP A 250 9.34 13.23 -5.27
C TRP A 250 9.40 11.83 -5.92
N TYR A 251 8.45 10.94 -5.64
CA TYR A 251 8.52 9.59 -6.21
C TYR A 251 8.41 9.58 -7.75
N LYS A 252 7.64 10.52 -8.33
CA LYS A 252 7.58 10.68 -9.80
C LYS A 252 8.94 11.06 -10.39
N GLY A 253 9.64 11.97 -9.73
CA GLY A 253 10.99 12.36 -10.14
C GLY A 253 11.93 11.16 -10.13
N VAL A 254 12.05 10.48 -9.00
CA VAL A 254 12.94 9.33 -8.82
C VAL A 254 12.61 8.19 -9.81
N ILE A 255 11.34 7.82 -9.98
CA ILE A 255 10.96 6.76 -10.94
C ILE A 255 11.34 7.15 -12.37
N ASN A 256 11.10 8.40 -12.78
CA ASN A 256 11.43 8.82 -14.13
C ASN A 256 12.94 8.83 -14.40
N GLU A 257 13.74 9.22 -13.41
CA GLU A 257 15.20 9.19 -13.49
C GLU A 257 15.72 7.75 -13.58
N ILE A 258 15.22 6.84 -12.72
CA ILE A 258 15.60 5.42 -12.76
C ILE A 258 15.19 4.80 -14.11
N LYS A 259 13.97 5.04 -14.59
CA LYS A 259 13.51 4.51 -15.89
C LYS A 259 14.35 4.95 -17.08
N ALA A 260 14.94 6.11 -17.01
CA ALA A 260 15.83 6.60 -18.07
C ALA A 260 17.16 5.83 -18.13
N LEU A 261 17.58 5.22 -17.02
CA LEU A 261 18.83 4.49 -16.87
C LEU A 261 18.61 2.96 -16.87
N SER A 262 17.58 2.48 -16.17
CA SER A 262 17.22 1.06 -16.04
C SER A 262 15.72 0.89 -16.32
N PRO A 263 15.29 0.79 -17.58
CA PRO A 263 13.88 0.79 -17.99
C PRO A 263 13.10 -0.46 -17.55
N ASP A 264 13.80 -1.56 -17.26
CA ASP A 264 13.19 -2.83 -16.87
C ASP A 264 12.92 -2.93 -15.35
N THR A 265 13.43 -1.98 -14.56
CA THR A 265 13.22 -1.93 -13.11
C THR A 265 11.74 -1.90 -12.76
N LYS A 266 11.33 -2.78 -11.81
CA LYS A 266 9.97 -2.84 -11.27
C LYS A 266 9.81 -1.91 -10.07
N TYR A 267 8.59 -1.48 -9.80
CA TYR A 267 8.31 -0.51 -8.73
C TYR A 267 7.20 -1.00 -7.83
N SER A 268 7.47 -0.98 -6.52
CA SER A 268 6.52 -1.27 -5.45
C SER A 268 6.37 -0.08 -4.52
N PHE A 269 5.21 0.06 -3.90
CA PHE A 269 4.96 1.05 -2.86
C PHE A 269 4.61 0.34 -1.55
N ALA A 270 5.13 0.84 -0.44
CA ALA A 270 4.79 0.38 0.90
C ALA A 270 4.43 1.58 1.78
N PHE A 271 3.26 1.54 2.38
CA PHE A 271 2.78 2.54 3.32
C PHE A 271 1.73 1.91 4.25
N HIS A 272 1.25 2.63 5.25
CA HIS A 272 0.40 2.02 6.28
C HIS A 272 -1.09 2.09 5.94
N ILE A 273 -1.68 3.30 5.85
CA ILE A 273 -3.12 3.49 5.68
C ILE A 273 -3.50 3.35 4.21
N GLN A 274 -4.51 2.53 3.92
CA GLN A 274 -4.95 2.19 2.58
C GLN A 274 -5.57 3.36 1.81
N MET A 275 -5.49 3.26 0.49
CA MET A 275 -6.25 4.09 -0.45
C MET A 275 -7.69 3.57 -0.59
N ASP A 276 -8.63 4.43 -0.98
CA ASP A 276 -10.01 4.07 -1.30
C ASP A 276 -10.14 2.97 -2.37
N ILE A 277 -9.14 2.82 -3.21
CA ILE A 277 -9.08 1.81 -4.26
C ILE A 277 -9.11 0.36 -3.73
N PHE A 278 -8.70 0.13 -2.47
CA PHE A 278 -8.80 -1.18 -1.84
C PHE A 278 -10.26 -1.63 -1.68
N GLY A 279 -11.17 -0.71 -1.38
CA GLY A 279 -12.60 -0.98 -1.37
C GLY A 279 -13.13 -1.44 -2.73
N ASP A 280 -12.62 -0.84 -3.82
CA ASP A 280 -12.97 -1.29 -5.18
C ASP A 280 -12.46 -2.70 -5.48
N ALA A 281 -11.26 -3.04 -5.00
CA ALA A 281 -10.74 -4.38 -5.12
C ALA A 281 -11.57 -5.40 -4.33
N PHE A 282 -12.04 -5.05 -3.13
CA PHE A 282 -12.96 -5.89 -2.34
C PHE A 282 -14.28 -6.12 -3.06
N ALA A 283 -14.77 -5.11 -3.80
CA ALA A 283 -16.00 -5.25 -4.58
C ALA A 283 -15.94 -6.35 -5.64
N LEU A 284 -14.74 -6.71 -6.12
CA LEU A 284 -14.57 -7.86 -7.02
C LEU A 284 -15.02 -9.18 -6.37
N TYR A 285 -14.98 -9.24 -5.05
CA TYR A 285 -15.41 -10.37 -4.23
C TYR A 285 -16.79 -10.17 -3.58
N GLY A 286 -17.48 -9.10 -3.96
CA GLY A 286 -18.85 -8.83 -3.51
C GLY A 286 -18.97 -8.35 -2.07
N THR A 287 -17.91 -7.75 -1.53
CA THR A 287 -17.88 -7.23 -0.15
C THR A 287 -17.21 -5.87 -0.11
N ASP A 288 -17.46 -5.13 0.96
CA ASP A 288 -16.74 -3.92 1.37
C ASP A 288 -15.86 -4.18 2.61
N GLY A 289 -15.78 -5.43 3.05
CA GLY A 289 -15.16 -5.85 4.30
C GLY A 289 -16.17 -6.16 5.42
N SER A 290 -17.43 -5.70 5.32
CA SER A 290 -18.46 -6.01 6.34
C SER A 290 -18.88 -7.49 6.34
N VAL A 291 -18.70 -8.16 5.21
CA VAL A 291 -18.91 -9.59 5.07
C VAL A 291 -17.58 -10.23 4.71
N PRO A 292 -17.03 -11.11 5.56
CA PRO A 292 -15.74 -11.70 5.33
C PRO A 292 -15.74 -12.63 4.12
N VAL A 293 -14.65 -12.60 3.36
CA VAL A 293 -14.45 -13.48 2.21
C VAL A 293 -13.06 -14.10 2.26
N PHE A 294 -13.00 -15.40 2.18
CA PHE A 294 -11.74 -16.10 1.96
C PHE A 294 -11.53 -16.29 0.47
N ILE A 295 -10.62 -15.50 -0.10
CA ILE A 295 -10.42 -15.40 -1.56
C ILE A 295 -10.07 -16.76 -2.17
N ASP A 296 -9.26 -17.56 -1.48
CA ASP A 296 -8.81 -18.86 -1.97
C ASP A 296 -9.95 -19.87 -2.21
N TYR A 297 -11.09 -19.66 -1.56
CA TYR A 297 -12.30 -20.51 -1.65
C TYR A 297 -13.49 -19.81 -2.29
N ALA A 298 -13.33 -18.56 -2.74
CA ALA A 298 -14.39 -17.83 -3.41
C ALA A 298 -14.71 -18.46 -4.77
N GLU A 299 -16.00 -18.57 -5.10
CA GLU A 299 -16.43 -19.11 -6.41
C GLU A 299 -15.90 -18.28 -7.59
N ASN A 300 -15.74 -16.98 -7.38
CA ASN A 300 -15.21 -16.02 -8.34
C ASN A 300 -13.73 -15.72 -8.11
N LYS A 301 -12.96 -16.64 -7.50
CA LYS A 301 -11.51 -16.47 -7.33
C LYS A 301 -10.84 -16.14 -8.66
N ARG A 302 -10.07 -15.07 -8.66
CA ARG A 302 -9.26 -14.64 -9.81
C ARG A 302 -7.86 -15.23 -9.70
N GLU A 303 -7.21 -15.41 -10.85
CA GLU A 303 -5.83 -15.89 -10.89
C GLU A 303 -4.88 -14.91 -10.18
N GLY A 304 -4.03 -15.42 -9.32
CA GLY A 304 -3.06 -14.64 -8.57
C GLY A 304 -3.60 -13.91 -7.35
N ASP A 305 -4.92 -13.93 -7.09
CA ASP A 305 -5.51 -13.38 -5.88
C ASP A 305 -5.55 -14.44 -4.77
N PHE A 306 -5.35 -14.00 -3.51
CA PHE A 306 -5.37 -14.90 -2.35
C PHE A 306 -5.61 -14.12 -1.04
N GLY A 307 -5.79 -14.86 0.05
CA GLY A 307 -5.89 -14.33 1.39
C GLY A 307 -7.32 -14.07 1.85
N TYR A 308 -7.49 -13.21 2.82
CA TYR A 308 -8.72 -13.02 3.55
C TYR A 308 -9.13 -11.55 3.62
N ILE A 309 -10.36 -11.25 3.22
CA ILE A 309 -11.04 -9.98 3.47
C ILE A 309 -11.81 -10.14 4.77
N GLY A 310 -11.43 -9.44 5.81
CA GLY A 310 -12.02 -9.55 7.15
C GLY A 310 -13.12 -8.53 7.42
N TYR A 311 -13.48 -8.40 8.69
CA TYR A 311 -14.55 -7.52 9.17
C TYR A 311 -14.13 -6.06 9.36
N GLU A 312 -13.15 -5.59 8.64
CA GLU A 312 -12.72 -4.20 8.65
C GLU A 312 -12.98 -3.55 7.30
N HIS A 313 -13.56 -2.36 7.35
CA HIS A 313 -13.83 -1.59 6.13
C HIS A 313 -12.58 -0.86 5.69
N GLY A 314 -12.33 -0.88 4.41
CA GLY A 314 -11.24 -0.12 3.81
C GLY A 314 -11.45 1.38 3.98
N GLY A 315 -11.23 1.90 5.20
CA GLY A 315 -11.24 3.34 5.47
C GLY A 315 -10.21 4.04 4.60
N ALA A 316 -10.63 5.04 3.84
CA ALA A 316 -9.83 5.52 2.73
C ALA A 316 -9.63 7.03 2.80
N TRP A 317 -8.55 7.50 2.22
CA TRP A 317 -8.32 8.93 2.06
C TRP A 317 -8.76 9.42 0.68
N ASP A 318 -9.46 10.56 0.66
CA ASP A 318 -10.13 11.15 -0.51
C ASP A 318 -9.23 11.40 -1.73
N THR A 319 -7.91 11.52 -1.52
CA THR A 319 -6.95 11.78 -2.61
C THR A 319 -6.37 10.50 -3.23
N GLY A 320 -6.79 9.32 -2.77
CA GLY A 320 -6.27 8.02 -3.19
C GLY A 320 -6.32 7.80 -4.69
N ARG A 321 -7.38 8.22 -5.36
CA ARG A 321 -7.53 8.11 -6.81
C ARG A 321 -6.50 8.87 -7.62
N LYS A 322 -6.07 10.05 -7.17
CA LYS A 322 -5.00 10.79 -7.85
C LYS A 322 -3.66 10.07 -7.75
N VAL A 323 -3.40 9.49 -6.57
CA VAL A 323 -2.22 8.65 -6.37
C VAL A 323 -2.34 7.39 -7.22
N TRP A 324 -3.46 6.69 -7.19
CA TRP A 324 -3.72 5.50 -8.00
C TRP A 324 -3.46 5.72 -9.49
N LYS A 325 -4.04 6.77 -10.06
CA LYS A 325 -3.79 7.17 -11.45
C LYS A 325 -2.30 7.35 -11.71
N SER A 326 -1.60 8.02 -10.81
CA SER A 326 -0.17 8.25 -10.91
C SER A 326 0.63 6.94 -10.87
N LEU A 327 0.27 5.99 -9.99
CA LEU A 327 0.95 4.69 -9.91
C LEU A 327 0.80 3.90 -11.21
N LYS A 328 -0.38 3.89 -11.82
CA LYS A 328 -0.61 3.26 -13.13
C LYS A 328 0.24 3.90 -14.23
N GLU A 329 0.25 5.23 -14.33
CA GLU A 329 1.05 5.97 -15.33
C GLU A 329 2.55 5.70 -15.18
N LEU A 330 3.01 5.47 -13.97
CA LEU A 330 4.40 5.16 -13.65
C LEU A 330 4.74 3.67 -13.78
N GLY A 331 3.79 2.79 -14.07
CA GLY A 331 4.02 1.36 -14.19
C GLY A 331 4.39 0.68 -12.87
N VAL A 332 3.87 1.19 -11.76
CA VAL A 332 3.93 0.51 -10.46
C VAL A 332 3.09 -0.75 -10.55
N ASP A 333 3.59 -1.86 -10.03
CA ASP A 333 2.92 -3.16 -10.14
C ASP A 333 2.38 -3.70 -8.81
N SER A 334 2.74 -3.06 -7.68
CA SER A 334 2.31 -3.53 -6.36
C SER A 334 2.32 -2.45 -5.28
N VAL A 335 1.37 -2.58 -4.36
CA VAL A 335 1.19 -1.72 -3.18
C VAL A 335 0.98 -2.59 -1.95
N PHE A 336 1.79 -2.39 -0.92
CA PHE A 336 1.79 -3.11 0.35
C PHE A 336 1.37 -2.18 1.47
N ILE A 337 0.37 -2.59 2.25
CA ILE A 337 -0.21 -1.78 3.33
C ILE A 337 -0.44 -2.58 4.61
N GLY A 338 -0.75 -1.89 5.71
CA GLY A 338 -1.19 -2.43 6.99
C GLY A 338 -2.52 -1.85 7.43
N HIS A 339 -2.60 -1.43 8.70
CA HIS A 339 -3.68 -0.67 9.32
C HIS A 339 -4.93 -1.48 9.68
N GLU A 340 -5.38 -2.38 8.85
CA GLU A 340 -6.55 -3.20 9.12
C GLU A 340 -6.15 -4.61 9.53
N HIS A 341 -6.39 -4.96 10.78
CA HIS A 341 -5.80 -6.14 11.43
C HIS A 341 -6.49 -7.44 11.03
N ALA A 342 -7.72 -7.36 10.56
CA ALA A 342 -8.49 -8.52 10.14
C ALA A 342 -8.29 -8.88 8.66
N ASN A 343 -7.62 -8.03 7.89
CA ASN A 343 -7.37 -8.22 6.47
C ASN A 343 -5.99 -8.85 6.19
N SER A 344 -5.94 -9.70 5.19
CA SER A 344 -4.69 -10.22 4.61
C SER A 344 -4.83 -10.42 3.09
N ALA A 345 -5.82 -9.76 2.50
CA ALA A 345 -6.16 -9.92 1.10
C ALA A 345 -5.06 -9.39 0.17
N SER A 346 -4.72 -10.17 -0.84
CA SER A 346 -3.85 -9.81 -1.94
C SER A 346 -4.62 -9.94 -3.25
N ILE A 347 -4.93 -8.82 -3.89
CA ILE A 347 -5.82 -8.73 -5.04
C ILE A 347 -5.15 -7.96 -6.16
N VAL A 348 -5.14 -8.51 -7.37
CA VAL A 348 -4.69 -7.79 -8.56
C VAL A 348 -5.85 -6.97 -9.13
N TYR A 349 -5.76 -5.65 -8.98
CA TYR A 349 -6.75 -4.70 -9.44
C TYR A 349 -6.17 -3.78 -10.50
N GLU A 350 -6.79 -3.69 -11.67
CA GLU A 350 -6.30 -2.89 -12.81
C GLU A 350 -4.79 -3.08 -13.13
N GLY A 351 -4.27 -4.29 -12.95
CA GLY A 351 -2.88 -4.64 -13.22
C GLY A 351 -1.90 -4.35 -12.09
N ILE A 352 -2.34 -3.82 -10.95
CA ILE A 352 -1.51 -3.58 -9.77
C ILE A 352 -1.97 -4.50 -8.63
N ARG A 353 -1.02 -5.19 -7.99
CA ARG A 353 -1.31 -5.97 -6.78
C ARG A 353 -1.53 -5.03 -5.60
N LEU A 354 -2.69 -5.11 -5.00
CA LEU A 354 -3.04 -4.46 -3.75
C LEU A 354 -2.99 -5.50 -2.64
N GLN A 355 -2.12 -5.31 -1.66
CA GLN A 355 -1.91 -6.31 -0.61
C GLN A 355 -1.99 -5.69 0.78
N TYR A 356 -2.94 -6.18 1.58
CA TYR A 356 -2.88 -6.07 3.02
C TYR A 356 -1.85 -7.05 3.58
N GLY A 357 -1.00 -6.57 4.45
CA GLY A 357 -0.13 -7.43 5.24
C GLY A 357 -0.95 -8.24 6.26
N MET A 358 -0.54 -9.48 6.49
CA MET A 358 -1.07 -10.27 7.59
C MET A 358 -0.58 -9.70 8.92
N LYS A 359 -1.49 -9.44 9.87
CA LYS A 359 -1.11 -9.04 11.23
C LYS A 359 -0.16 -10.05 11.85
N CYS A 360 0.95 -9.57 12.37
CA CYS A 360 2.06 -10.44 12.79
C CYS A 360 2.14 -10.70 14.30
N THR A 361 1.25 -10.09 15.10
CA THR A 361 1.19 -10.26 16.56
C THR A 361 -0.24 -10.40 17.06
N THR A 362 -0.42 -10.50 18.38
CA THR A 362 -1.72 -10.76 19.03
C THR A 362 -2.29 -9.57 19.77
N TYR A 363 -1.72 -8.38 19.61
CA TYR A 363 -2.31 -7.18 20.17
C TYR A 363 -3.38 -6.61 19.25
N ASP A 364 -4.40 -6.00 19.88
CA ASP A 364 -5.54 -5.42 19.22
C ASP A 364 -6.39 -6.43 18.40
N ALA A 365 -7.30 -5.97 17.55
CA ALA A 365 -8.22 -6.82 16.80
C ALA A 365 -7.49 -7.71 15.79
N LEU A 366 -7.84 -8.96 15.77
CA LEU A 366 -7.41 -9.90 14.73
C LEU A 366 -8.42 -11.04 14.54
N ASN A 367 -8.17 -11.87 13.53
CA ASN A 367 -8.96 -13.06 13.29
C ASN A 367 -8.59 -14.17 14.26
N TYR A 368 -9.61 -14.88 14.72
CA TYR A 368 -9.48 -16.07 15.55
C TYR A 368 -10.24 -17.22 14.94
N ILE A 369 -9.82 -18.41 15.30
CA ILE A 369 -10.50 -19.64 14.89
C ILE A 369 -11.13 -20.23 16.14
N ASP A 370 -12.45 -20.34 16.16
CA ASP A 370 -13.19 -20.94 17.25
C ASP A 370 -13.04 -22.47 17.29
N ALA A 371 -13.57 -23.11 18.33
CA ALA A 371 -13.49 -24.56 18.50
C ALA A 371 -14.20 -25.36 17.38
N SER A 372 -15.07 -24.73 16.60
CA SER A 372 -15.73 -25.32 15.42
C SER A 372 -14.90 -25.18 14.14
N GLY A 373 -13.79 -24.42 14.18
CA GLY A 373 -12.96 -24.09 13.02
C GLY A 373 -13.46 -22.86 12.26
N LYS A 374 -14.43 -22.12 12.78
CA LYS A 374 -14.92 -20.89 12.15
C LYS A 374 -14.00 -19.72 12.46
N ILE A 375 -13.70 -18.92 11.44
CA ILE A 375 -12.99 -17.65 11.64
C ILE A 375 -13.96 -16.61 12.21
N GLU A 376 -13.55 -16.00 13.29
CA GLU A 376 -14.26 -14.90 13.91
C GLU A 376 -13.30 -13.72 14.10
N ASN A 377 -13.77 -12.53 13.82
CA ASN A 377 -13.09 -11.31 14.22
C ASN A 377 -13.48 -11.04 15.68
N VAL A 378 -12.54 -11.22 16.58
CA VAL A 378 -12.76 -11.00 18.01
C VAL A 378 -11.61 -10.15 18.53
N TYR A 379 -11.95 -9.00 19.08
CA TYR A 379 -10.97 -8.23 19.84
C TYR A 379 -10.58 -9.03 21.08
N TYR A 380 -9.27 -9.26 21.26
CA TYR A 380 -8.71 -9.75 22.54
C TYR A 380 -8.97 -11.21 22.93
N SER A 381 -9.27 -12.11 22.01
CA SER A 381 -9.23 -13.53 22.31
C SER A 381 -7.80 -14.08 22.36
N THR A 382 -7.51 -15.00 23.27
CA THR A 382 -6.17 -15.56 23.46
C THR A 382 -6.01 -16.96 22.88
N ASP A 383 -7.09 -17.60 22.45
CA ASP A 383 -7.10 -19.04 22.33
C ASP A 383 -6.45 -19.55 21.04
N THR A 384 -6.64 -18.89 19.91
CA THR A 384 -6.03 -19.32 18.66
C THR A 384 -5.89 -18.14 17.67
N PRO A 385 -4.95 -17.21 17.90
CA PRO A 385 -4.78 -16.08 17.02
C PRO A 385 -4.29 -16.55 15.65
N TRP A 386 -4.84 -15.94 14.60
CA TRP A 386 -4.45 -16.19 13.24
C TRP A 386 -3.49 -15.09 12.80
N VAL A 387 -2.21 -15.35 12.97
CA VAL A 387 -1.12 -14.39 12.75
C VAL A 387 -0.09 -14.96 11.78
N GLY A 388 0.64 -14.08 11.11
CA GLY A 388 1.63 -14.48 10.15
C GLY A 388 2.36 -13.32 9.49
N GLY A 389 2.92 -13.56 8.30
CA GLY A 389 3.57 -12.55 7.47
C GLY A 389 3.33 -12.83 6.00
N SER A 390 3.38 -11.79 5.18
CA SER A 390 3.21 -11.94 3.73
C SER A 390 4.58 -12.11 3.06
N VAL A 391 4.75 -13.19 2.32
CA VAL A 391 6.01 -13.53 1.64
C VAL A 391 5.90 -13.20 0.16
N ILE A 392 6.88 -12.47 -0.36
CA ILE A 392 6.89 -11.90 -1.69
C ILE A 392 8.18 -12.33 -2.39
N PRO A 393 8.19 -13.52 -3.04
CA PRO A 393 9.35 -13.95 -3.82
C PRO A 393 9.46 -13.13 -5.11
N LEU A 394 10.69 -12.80 -5.49
CA LEU A 394 11.01 -12.08 -6.72
C LEU A 394 11.88 -12.97 -7.60
N ASP A 395 11.58 -13.00 -8.89
CA ASP A 395 12.47 -13.62 -9.88
C ASP A 395 13.67 -12.71 -10.22
N ALA A 396 14.57 -13.20 -11.08
CA ALA A 396 15.77 -12.47 -11.48
C ALA A 396 15.50 -11.16 -12.26
N ASP A 397 14.29 -10.98 -12.78
CA ASP A 397 13.84 -9.75 -13.44
C ASP A 397 13.04 -8.84 -12.49
N GLY A 398 12.98 -9.20 -11.21
CA GLY A 398 12.27 -8.46 -10.16
C GLY A 398 10.75 -8.61 -10.20
N ASN A 399 10.17 -9.54 -10.97
CA ASN A 399 8.74 -9.79 -10.94
C ASN A 399 8.35 -10.55 -9.66
N ILE A 400 7.18 -10.22 -9.11
CA ILE A 400 6.60 -10.96 -7.99
C ILE A 400 6.09 -12.31 -8.51
N VAL A 401 6.56 -13.41 -7.91
CA VAL A 401 6.25 -14.78 -8.31
C VAL A 401 5.67 -15.56 -7.13
N ASP A 402 4.46 -16.07 -7.30
CA ASP A 402 3.77 -16.92 -6.31
C ASP A 402 3.84 -16.38 -4.86
N PRO A 403 3.44 -15.13 -4.61
CA PRO A 403 3.40 -14.58 -3.27
C PRO A 403 2.37 -15.33 -2.41
N TYR A 404 2.65 -15.44 -1.11
CA TYR A 404 1.79 -16.21 -0.21
C TYR A 404 1.83 -15.64 1.22
N ILE A 405 0.90 -16.09 2.05
CA ILE A 405 0.91 -15.78 3.49
C ILE A 405 1.51 -16.97 4.23
N TYR A 406 2.54 -16.69 5.02
CA TYR A 406 3.03 -17.61 6.02
C TYR A 406 2.19 -17.47 7.29
N TYR A 407 1.45 -18.50 7.64
CA TYR A 407 0.71 -18.56 8.91
C TYR A 407 1.54 -19.23 9.99
N CYS A 408 1.58 -18.63 11.18
CA CYS A 408 2.29 -19.19 12.32
C CYS A 408 1.73 -20.56 12.73
N LYS A 409 2.57 -21.55 12.79
CA LYS A 409 2.21 -22.94 13.16
C LYS A 409 1.87 -23.06 14.64
N ASN A 410 2.51 -22.23 15.47
CA ASN A 410 2.28 -22.18 16.91
C ASN A 410 0.99 -21.45 17.30
N ALA A 411 0.28 -20.86 16.35
CA ALA A 411 -1.06 -20.35 16.55
C ALA A 411 -2.10 -21.44 16.87
N GLY A 412 -1.71 -22.71 16.85
CA GLY A 412 -2.41 -23.80 17.52
C GLY A 412 -3.52 -24.49 16.76
N ALA A 413 -3.90 -24.04 15.56
CA ALA A 413 -5.04 -24.64 14.87
C ALA A 413 -4.61 -25.43 13.63
N LYS A 414 -5.05 -26.66 13.58
CA LYS A 414 -5.28 -27.33 12.29
C LYS A 414 -6.58 -26.76 11.72
N ILE A 415 -6.45 -25.83 10.79
CA ILE A 415 -7.59 -25.21 10.13
C ILE A 415 -8.10 -26.19 9.10
N ASP A 416 -9.33 -26.66 9.28
CA ASP A 416 -10.06 -27.36 8.20
C ASP A 416 -10.74 -26.30 7.32
N TRP A 417 -9.97 -25.77 6.38
CA TRP A 417 -10.43 -24.76 5.45
C TRP A 417 -11.66 -25.17 4.67
N ASP A 418 -11.75 -26.44 4.28
CA ASP A 418 -12.88 -26.95 3.50
C ASP A 418 -14.20 -26.87 4.27
N SER A 419 -14.16 -27.10 5.59
CA SER A 419 -15.36 -27.01 6.44
C SER A 419 -15.75 -25.56 6.74
N ILE A 420 -14.76 -24.65 6.84
CA ILE A 420 -15.00 -23.23 7.15
C ILE A 420 -15.67 -22.52 5.98
N PHE A 421 -15.21 -22.82 4.75
CA PHE A 421 -15.63 -22.10 3.55
C PHE A 421 -16.60 -22.86 2.66
N ALA A 422 -17.25 -23.90 3.17
CA ALA A 422 -18.36 -24.55 2.49
C ALA A 422 -19.60 -23.64 2.35
N SER A 423 -19.63 -22.45 2.95
CA SER A 423 -20.71 -21.48 2.76
C SER A 423 -20.56 -20.82 1.39
N LYS A 424 -21.51 -21.11 0.51
CA LYS A 424 -21.62 -20.44 -0.79
C LYS A 424 -21.84 -18.96 -0.57
N THR A 425 -20.94 -18.14 -1.11
CA THR A 425 -21.27 -16.73 -1.35
C THR A 425 -22.41 -16.69 -2.37
N GLU A 426 -23.53 -16.05 -2.00
CA GLU A 426 -24.61 -15.82 -2.96
C GLU A 426 -24.06 -14.99 -4.13
N PRO A 427 -24.44 -15.33 -5.38
CA PRO A 427 -23.97 -14.59 -6.52
C PRO A 427 -24.38 -13.12 -6.41
N VAL A 428 -23.40 -12.25 -6.50
CA VAL A 428 -23.61 -10.81 -6.39
C VAL A 428 -23.91 -10.25 -7.77
N THR A 429 -25.03 -9.58 -7.94
CA THR A 429 -25.45 -8.96 -9.19
C THR A 429 -25.18 -7.47 -9.18
N THR A 430 -24.96 -6.88 -10.35
CA THR A 430 -24.89 -5.41 -10.50
C THR A 430 -26.14 -4.79 -9.92
N ARG A 431 -25.96 -3.76 -9.08
CA ARG A 431 -27.00 -2.94 -8.50
C ARG A 431 -26.76 -1.49 -8.84
N MET A 432 -27.82 -0.76 -9.12
CA MET A 432 -27.76 0.67 -9.39
C MET A 432 -29.03 1.37 -8.95
N GLN A 433 -28.91 2.63 -8.62
CA GLN A 433 -30.03 3.50 -8.33
C GLN A 433 -29.75 4.89 -8.86
N PHE A 434 -30.78 5.49 -9.42
CA PHE A 434 -30.80 6.87 -9.85
C PHE A 434 -31.54 7.70 -8.78
N ASP A 435 -30.85 8.68 -8.20
CA ASP A 435 -31.35 9.44 -7.05
C ASP A 435 -31.91 10.81 -7.42
N GLY A 436 -31.56 11.39 -8.56
CA GLY A 436 -32.13 12.65 -8.96
C GLY A 436 -31.46 13.36 -10.11
N VAL A 437 -32.10 14.45 -10.57
CA VAL A 437 -31.54 15.42 -11.52
C VAL A 437 -31.62 16.83 -10.91
N TYR A 438 -30.50 17.53 -10.94
CA TYR A 438 -30.38 18.89 -10.45
C TYR A 438 -29.91 19.81 -11.56
N SER A 439 -30.43 21.03 -11.61
CA SER A 439 -29.99 22.07 -12.55
C SER A 439 -29.03 23.04 -11.87
N PHE A 440 -28.04 23.52 -12.60
CA PHE A 440 -27.01 24.43 -12.10
C PHE A 440 -26.93 25.71 -12.94
N ILE A 441 -26.84 26.84 -12.20
CA ILE A 441 -26.47 28.16 -12.72
C ILE A 441 -25.29 28.64 -11.85
N GLY A 442 -24.09 28.59 -12.38
CA GLY A 442 -22.86 28.81 -11.59
C GLY A 442 -22.76 27.82 -10.42
N SER A 443 -22.75 28.32 -9.19
CA SER A 443 -22.73 27.50 -7.95
C SER A 443 -24.13 27.25 -7.35
N ASN A 444 -25.18 27.80 -7.93
CA ASN A 444 -26.54 27.59 -7.43
C ASN A 444 -27.16 26.39 -8.13
N TYR A 445 -27.79 25.52 -7.34
CA TYR A 445 -28.49 24.36 -7.86
C TYR A 445 -29.96 24.35 -7.42
N ALA A 446 -30.79 23.71 -8.22
CA ALA A 446 -32.18 23.45 -7.90
C ALA A 446 -32.57 22.05 -8.38
N PRO A 447 -33.37 21.29 -7.60
CA PRO A 447 -33.84 19.99 -8.04
C PRO A 447 -34.77 20.12 -9.25
N VAL A 448 -34.54 19.32 -10.27
CA VAL A 448 -35.45 19.06 -11.37
C VAL A 448 -36.29 17.83 -11.07
N TYR A 449 -35.64 16.81 -10.48
CA TYR A 449 -36.28 15.61 -9.99
C TYR A 449 -35.53 15.07 -8.76
N GLU A 450 -36.27 14.73 -7.68
CA GLU A 450 -35.81 13.99 -6.52
C GLU A 450 -36.84 12.93 -6.15
N PRO A 451 -36.46 11.66 -5.92
CA PRO A 451 -37.36 10.62 -5.40
C PRO A 451 -37.99 11.06 -4.07
N GLY A 452 -39.30 10.97 -3.98
CA GLY A 452 -40.04 11.35 -2.76
C GLY A 452 -40.51 12.81 -2.70
N THR A 453 -40.05 13.71 -3.56
CA THR A 453 -40.56 15.08 -3.69
C THR A 453 -41.63 15.21 -4.76
N THR A 454 -41.64 14.31 -5.75
CA THR A 454 -42.68 14.20 -6.77
C THR A 454 -43.32 12.82 -6.74
N SER A 455 -44.61 12.73 -6.83
CA SER A 455 -45.34 11.45 -6.75
C SER A 455 -45.10 10.52 -7.96
N THR A 456 -44.67 11.04 -9.08
CA THR A 456 -44.30 10.29 -10.30
C THR A 456 -43.38 11.14 -11.16
N TRP A 457 -42.17 10.59 -11.44
CA TRP A 457 -41.35 11.12 -12.52
C TRP A 457 -41.65 10.35 -13.81
N ASN A 458 -42.06 11.08 -14.83
CA ASN A 458 -42.37 10.53 -16.15
C ASN A 458 -41.17 10.54 -17.11
N HIS A 459 -39.96 10.63 -16.57
CA HIS A 459 -38.70 10.75 -17.33
C HIS A 459 -38.67 12.02 -18.23
N ILE A 460 -39.27 13.13 -17.76
CA ILE A 460 -39.18 14.42 -18.39
C ILE A 460 -38.58 15.44 -17.40
N ALA A 461 -37.45 16.03 -17.77
CA ALA A 461 -36.81 17.12 -17.06
C ALA A 461 -37.20 18.46 -17.71
N ASN A 462 -38.09 19.22 -17.07
CA ASN A 462 -38.45 20.54 -17.51
C ASN A 462 -37.53 21.60 -16.88
N VAL A 463 -36.77 22.31 -17.70
CA VAL A 463 -35.86 23.38 -17.30
C VAL A 463 -36.35 24.71 -17.87
N GLU A 464 -37.10 25.47 -17.05
CA GLU A 464 -37.71 26.72 -17.44
C GLU A 464 -36.72 27.89 -17.56
N ASP A 465 -35.58 27.82 -16.83
CA ASP A 465 -34.55 28.84 -16.88
C ASP A 465 -33.54 28.55 -17.99
N SER A 466 -33.53 29.41 -19.02
CA SER A 466 -32.59 29.28 -20.13
C SER A 466 -31.12 29.47 -19.74
N ASN A 467 -30.83 30.04 -18.55
CA ASN A 467 -29.47 30.25 -18.07
C ASN A 467 -28.86 28.99 -17.39
N VAL A 468 -29.61 27.91 -17.28
CA VAL A 468 -29.06 26.64 -16.73
C VAL A 468 -27.89 26.17 -17.58
N GLU A 469 -26.74 26.02 -16.95
CA GLU A 469 -25.47 25.66 -17.58
C GLU A 469 -25.26 24.15 -17.63
N PHE A 470 -25.65 23.47 -16.55
CA PHE A 470 -25.46 22.02 -16.40
C PHE A 470 -26.69 21.36 -15.78
N LEU A 471 -26.88 20.09 -16.12
CA LEU A 471 -27.67 19.16 -15.32
C LEU A 471 -26.73 18.19 -14.64
N GLU A 472 -26.92 17.92 -13.35
CA GLU A 472 -26.26 16.88 -12.61
C GLU A 472 -27.16 15.65 -12.52
N LEU A 473 -26.65 14.50 -12.97
CA LEU A 473 -27.32 13.21 -12.79
C LEU A 473 -26.70 12.55 -11.56
N TRP A 474 -27.50 12.36 -10.52
CA TRP A 474 -27.07 11.87 -9.22
C TRP A 474 -27.57 10.46 -8.95
N GLY A 475 -26.69 9.61 -8.39
CA GLY A 475 -27.05 8.23 -8.05
C GLY A 475 -25.84 7.40 -7.63
N TRP A 476 -25.99 6.07 -7.65
CA TRP A 476 -24.91 5.14 -7.31
C TRP A 476 -25.01 3.85 -8.10
N VAL A 477 -23.88 3.14 -8.20
CA VAL A 477 -23.79 1.81 -8.82
C VAL A 477 -22.77 0.93 -8.10
N ALA A 478 -23.04 -0.37 -8.06
CA ALA A 478 -22.14 -1.41 -7.62
C ALA A 478 -22.17 -2.58 -8.61
N PHE A 479 -21.07 -2.82 -9.31
CA PHE A 479 -20.93 -3.93 -10.22
C PHE A 479 -20.60 -5.24 -9.48
N TYR A 480 -21.01 -6.34 -10.09
CA TYR A 480 -20.54 -7.66 -9.70
C TYR A 480 -19.25 -8.02 -10.45
N GLY A 481 -18.23 -8.41 -9.70
CA GLY A 481 -17.00 -8.98 -10.26
C GLY A 481 -16.08 -8.00 -10.96
N ASP A 482 -16.42 -6.71 -11.01
CA ASP A 482 -15.54 -5.68 -11.54
C ASP A 482 -15.80 -4.31 -10.87
N ALA A 483 -14.83 -3.43 -10.97
CA ALA A 483 -14.93 -2.08 -10.43
C ALA A 483 -15.67 -1.15 -11.39
N VAL A 484 -16.23 -0.07 -10.84
CA VAL A 484 -16.71 1.05 -11.64
C VAL A 484 -15.50 1.76 -12.28
N GLY A 485 -15.49 1.82 -13.61
CA GLY A 485 -14.42 2.46 -14.37
C GLY A 485 -14.72 3.92 -14.67
N GLU A 486 -15.87 4.20 -15.28
CA GLU A 486 -16.26 5.55 -15.70
C GLU A 486 -17.76 5.72 -15.72
N PHE A 487 -18.21 6.96 -15.55
CA PHE A 487 -19.56 7.40 -15.83
C PHE A 487 -19.59 8.27 -17.08
N GLY A 488 -20.71 8.29 -17.77
CA GLY A 488 -20.83 9.07 -18.99
C GLY A 488 -22.24 9.54 -19.27
N TYR A 489 -22.35 10.49 -20.21
CA TYR A 489 -23.63 10.94 -20.71
C TYR A 489 -23.65 10.97 -22.24
N GLN A 490 -24.85 10.94 -22.80
CA GLN A 490 -25.11 11.08 -24.22
C GLN A 490 -26.28 12.01 -24.42
N ILE A 491 -26.23 12.88 -25.43
CA ILE A 491 -27.33 13.77 -25.85
C ILE A 491 -27.70 13.42 -27.29
N ASP A 492 -28.99 13.25 -27.57
CA ASP A 492 -29.59 13.00 -28.89
C ASP A 492 -28.91 11.89 -29.70
N GLY A 493 -28.43 10.84 -29.01
CA GLY A 493 -27.76 9.71 -29.67
C GLY A 493 -26.37 10.01 -30.22
N GLY A 494 -25.74 11.13 -29.83
CA GLY A 494 -24.36 11.45 -30.13
C GLY A 494 -23.36 10.50 -29.48
N GLU A 495 -22.09 10.87 -29.44
CA GLU A 495 -21.07 10.08 -28.73
C GLU A 495 -21.26 10.13 -27.21
N ILE A 496 -20.90 9.05 -26.50
CA ILE A 496 -20.91 9.04 -25.03
C ILE A 496 -19.65 9.78 -24.55
N VAL A 497 -19.85 10.82 -23.74
CA VAL A 497 -18.77 11.55 -23.08
C VAL A 497 -18.51 10.88 -21.73
N TRP A 498 -17.33 10.28 -21.58
CA TRP A 498 -16.92 9.53 -20.40
C TRP A 498 -16.08 10.36 -19.43
N SER A 499 -16.23 10.10 -18.13
CA SER A 499 -15.43 10.68 -17.05
C SER A 499 -15.16 9.64 -15.97
N ALA A 500 -13.91 9.60 -15.52
CA ALA A 500 -13.49 8.80 -14.37
C ALA A 500 -13.53 9.60 -13.04
N ASP A 501 -14.04 10.84 -13.09
CA ASP A 501 -14.13 11.71 -11.92
C ASP A 501 -15.47 11.48 -11.19
N PHE A 502 -15.46 10.65 -10.14
CA PHE A 502 -16.64 10.29 -9.35
C PHE A 502 -16.26 9.85 -7.93
N TYR A 503 -17.23 9.81 -7.03
CA TYR A 503 -17.06 9.42 -5.64
C TYR A 503 -17.18 7.90 -5.47
N LYS A 504 -16.21 7.27 -4.79
CA LYS A 504 -16.24 5.83 -4.52
C LYS A 504 -16.64 5.47 -3.09
N SER A 505 -16.60 6.39 -2.15
CA SER A 505 -17.04 6.18 -0.76
C SER A 505 -18.47 6.68 -0.56
N PRO A 506 -19.49 5.85 -0.81
CA PRO A 506 -20.87 6.25 -0.63
C PRO A 506 -21.25 6.33 0.86
N GLU A 507 -22.33 7.05 1.12
CA GLU A 507 -22.95 7.09 2.45
C GLU A 507 -23.40 5.71 2.90
N GLN A 508 -23.48 5.48 4.22
CA GLN A 508 -23.87 4.20 4.79
C GLN A 508 -25.18 3.64 4.20
N GLY A 509 -26.18 4.51 3.96
CA GLY A 509 -27.44 4.08 3.36
C GLY A 509 -27.29 3.53 1.93
N VAL A 510 -26.32 4.01 1.18
CA VAL A 510 -25.99 3.48 -0.16
C VAL A 510 -25.27 2.15 -0.04
N ILE A 511 -24.34 2.02 0.89
CA ILE A 511 -23.63 0.76 1.19
C ILE A 511 -24.64 -0.34 1.56
N ASP A 512 -25.58 -0.02 2.44
CA ASP A 512 -26.65 -0.95 2.87
C ASP A 512 -27.54 -1.35 1.68
N ALA A 513 -27.94 -0.38 0.84
CA ALA A 513 -28.74 -0.64 -0.35
C ALA A 513 -27.97 -1.46 -1.41
N ALA A 514 -26.67 -1.26 -1.52
CA ALA A 514 -25.79 -2.03 -2.39
C ALA A 514 -25.51 -3.46 -1.88
N GLY A 515 -26.03 -3.83 -0.70
CA GLY A 515 -25.81 -5.14 -0.08
C GLY A 515 -24.43 -5.25 0.56
N SER A 516 -24.04 -4.20 1.28
CA SER A 516 -22.74 -4.07 1.95
C SER A 516 -21.53 -4.24 1.03
N ARG A 517 -21.66 -3.79 -0.22
CA ARG A 517 -20.58 -3.77 -1.21
C ARG A 517 -20.11 -2.34 -1.43
N PRO A 518 -18.83 -2.14 -1.75
CA PRO A 518 -18.39 -0.85 -2.27
C PRO A 518 -19.21 -0.44 -3.50
N ALA A 519 -19.74 0.75 -3.46
CA ALA A 519 -20.50 1.33 -4.54
C ALA A 519 -19.88 2.67 -4.96
N ALA A 520 -19.96 3.01 -6.23
CA ALA A 520 -19.59 4.32 -6.70
C ALA A 520 -20.81 5.23 -6.71
N ARG A 521 -20.71 6.37 -6.06
CA ARG A 521 -21.68 7.44 -6.21
C ARG A 521 -21.27 8.30 -7.40
N HIS A 522 -22.18 8.54 -8.32
CA HIS A 522 -21.93 9.40 -9.49
C HIS A 522 -22.57 10.78 -9.34
N SER A 523 -21.90 11.75 -9.92
CA SER A 523 -22.33 13.10 -10.18
C SER A 523 -21.96 13.43 -11.62
N ILE A 524 -22.84 13.07 -12.57
CA ILE A 524 -22.56 13.24 -13.99
C ILE A 524 -23.03 14.64 -14.40
N MET A 525 -22.09 15.54 -14.71
CA MET A 525 -22.38 16.89 -15.15
C MET A 525 -22.60 16.92 -16.66
N VAL A 526 -23.85 17.10 -17.07
CA VAL A 526 -24.27 17.23 -18.47
C VAL A 526 -24.35 18.71 -18.86
N PRO A 527 -23.49 19.20 -19.76
CA PRO A 527 -23.58 20.61 -20.21
C PRO A 527 -24.80 20.81 -21.08
N VAL A 528 -25.66 21.73 -20.66
CA VAL A 528 -26.93 22.02 -21.35
C VAL A 528 -27.10 23.50 -21.74
N LYS A 529 -26.08 24.32 -21.52
CA LYS A 529 -26.13 25.77 -21.75
C LYS A 529 -26.58 26.13 -23.17
N GLU A 530 -26.02 25.43 -24.15
CA GLU A 530 -26.27 25.71 -25.58
C GLU A 530 -27.49 24.96 -26.14
N LEU A 531 -28.15 24.16 -25.30
CA LEU A 531 -29.36 23.43 -25.71
C LEU A 531 -30.59 24.29 -25.56
N ALA A 532 -31.59 24.11 -26.45
CA ALA A 532 -32.91 24.71 -26.36
C ALA A 532 -33.95 23.83 -27.06
N GLY A 533 -35.09 23.63 -26.42
CA GLY A 533 -36.14 22.74 -26.91
C GLY A 533 -36.08 21.36 -26.29
N GLU A 534 -36.43 20.34 -27.05
CA GLU A 534 -36.54 18.97 -26.60
C GLU A 534 -35.30 18.14 -27.01
N HIS A 535 -34.69 17.48 -26.05
CA HIS A 535 -33.49 16.63 -26.22
C HIS A 535 -33.64 15.34 -25.47
N THR A 536 -33.04 14.25 -25.97
CA THR A 536 -32.91 12.99 -25.23
C THR A 536 -31.57 12.96 -24.52
N VAL A 537 -31.57 12.76 -23.19
CA VAL A 537 -30.38 12.65 -22.36
C VAL A 537 -30.33 11.24 -21.77
N LYS A 538 -29.14 10.60 -21.85
CA LYS A 538 -28.87 9.29 -21.26
C LYS A 538 -27.65 9.37 -20.37
N GLY A 539 -27.73 8.71 -19.20
CA GLY A 539 -26.61 8.46 -18.32
C GLY A 539 -26.14 7.01 -18.45
N PHE A 540 -24.83 6.82 -18.43
CA PHE A 540 -24.20 5.49 -18.57
C PHE A 540 -23.15 5.28 -17.49
N VAL A 541 -22.86 4.00 -17.25
CA VAL A 541 -21.70 3.56 -16.47
C VAL A 541 -21.00 2.45 -17.23
N ARG A 542 -19.69 2.38 -17.12
CA ARG A 542 -18.92 1.21 -17.54
C ARG A 542 -18.00 0.73 -16.44
N ASP A 543 -17.81 -0.58 -16.40
CA ASP A 543 -16.85 -1.21 -15.50
C ASP A 543 -15.41 -1.08 -16.04
N ALA A 544 -14.43 -1.53 -15.25
CA ALA A 544 -13.02 -1.49 -15.64
C ALA A 544 -12.70 -2.44 -16.82
N SER A 545 -13.55 -3.43 -17.07
CA SER A 545 -13.46 -4.34 -18.23
C SER A 545 -14.09 -3.76 -19.50
N GLY A 546 -14.79 -2.61 -19.40
CA GLY A 546 -15.41 -1.92 -20.52
C GLY A 546 -16.86 -2.32 -20.80
N ASN A 547 -17.51 -3.12 -19.95
CA ASN A 547 -18.94 -3.40 -20.07
C ASN A 547 -19.76 -2.15 -19.73
N VAL A 548 -20.71 -1.81 -20.58
CA VAL A 548 -21.52 -0.58 -20.48
C VAL A 548 -22.93 -0.91 -20.07
N GLU A 549 -23.42 -0.21 -19.04
CA GLU A 549 -24.82 -0.24 -18.63
C GLU A 549 -25.44 1.15 -18.66
N MET A 550 -26.73 1.24 -19.02
CA MET A 550 -27.46 2.50 -19.01
C MET A 550 -28.07 2.73 -17.62
N LEU A 551 -27.75 3.85 -17.00
CA LEU A 551 -28.27 4.26 -15.69
C LEU A 551 -29.66 4.88 -15.80
N ILE A 552 -29.86 5.76 -16.79
CA ILE A 552 -31.06 6.56 -16.96
C ILE A 552 -31.21 7.04 -18.40
N GLU A 553 -32.47 7.20 -18.84
CA GLU A 553 -32.86 7.91 -20.06
C GLU A 553 -34.06 8.82 -19.76
N PHE A 554 -33.98 10.08 -20.18
CA PHE A 554 -35.07 11.04 -20.00
C PHE A 554 -35.10 12.08 -21.11
N THR A 555 -36.26 12.72 -21.27
CA THR A 555 -36.41 13.86 -22.15
C THR A 555 -36.12 15.15 -21.38
N LEU A 556 -35.16 15.94 -21.86
CA LEU A 556 -34.91 17.31 -21.41
C LEU A 556 -35.76 18.25 -22.25
N ILE A 557 -36.58 19.09 -21.61
CA ILE A 557 -37.28 20.23 -22.26
C ILE A 557 -36.70 21.49 -21.65
N LYS A 558 -35.89 22.23 -22.41
CA LYS A 558 -35.23 23.45 -21.96
C LYS A 558 -35.80 24.66 -22.67
N ALA A 559 -36.10 25.71 -21.88
CA ALA A 559 -36.51 26.99 -22.41
C ALA A 559 -35.46 27.59 -23.37
N GLN A 560 -35.96 28.40 -24.35
CA GLN A 560 -35.14 29.08 -25.35
C GLN A 560 -34.42 30.29 -24.77
#